data_e7740298cf63c8421b0acaf7b8b0f50a
#
_entry.id   e7740298cf63c8421b0acaf7b8b0f50a
#
_cell.length_a   1.000
_cell.length_b   1.000
_cell.length_c   1.000
_cell.angle_alpha   90.00
_cell.angle_beta   90.00
_cell.angle_gamma   90.00
#
_symmetry.space_group_name_H-M   'P 1'
#
loop_
_entity.id
_entity.type
_entity.pdbx_description
1 polymer ?
#
loop_
_entity_poly.entity_id
_entity_poly.type
_entity_poly.pdbx_seq_one_letter_code
_entity_poly.pdbx_strand_id
1 'polypeptide(L)'
;MVNGIILDANDETYPSSAITNQAKEINGIKYHFDENGAIKTGWINDDDHWYFYDGNASLVSGWYKYYGKWYYLDANDEAYPYAAITNQVREINGVKYTFDENGAIKTGWMLDGNDWYYYDQNGNKCIGWVYVKNQWYLLNDAGVMQTGWQRVSGKWYYLDESGQGYMYTGWLDLNGQWYYLNAYGSMLTGWINVKGTWYYMDASGAMCTGWKQIAGTWYYLHSGGNMAIGWLKDNNQWYYLNSSGAMLHDTYFEAFYFTSSGALRSDSVYDSMTSRASGYSSATNYLILVDTANCRVAIYQGSVNNWNNIHYYSCAPGKASTPTVKGEFTVGIRGYYFDSGSSRCFWYTQFKGNYLFHSTLYNKNGTIQDNRTGIPLSHGCVRLEIQYAKWIYDNISQEQK
;
A
#
# COMPACT_ATOMS: atom_id res chain seq x y z
N MET A 1 -71.61 15.43 15.06
CA MET A 1 -70.26 16.00 15.12
C MET A 1 -70.26 17.44 14.70
N VAL A 2 -69.88 18.38 15.50
CA VAL A 2 -69.64 19.76 15.16
C VAL A 2 -68.16 20.02 15.40
N ASN A 3 -67.40 20.36 14.39
CA ASN A 3 -65.98 20.63 14.44
C ASN A 3 -65.09 19.49 15.06
N GLY A 4 -65.43 18.21 14.81
CA GLY A 4 -64.67 17.06 15.32
C GLY A 4 -64.94 16.72 16.82
N ILE A 5 -65.81 17.44 17.49
CA ILE A 5 -66.22 17.15 18.87
C ILE A 5 -67.33 16.13 18.86
N ILE A 6 -67.21 15.06 19.62
CA ILE A 6 -68.25 14.06 19.81
C ILE A 6 -68.96 14.39 21.11
N LEU A 7 -70.31 14.49 21.03
CA LEU A 7 -71.18 14.72 22.15
C LEU A 7 -71.63 13.37 22.71
N ASP A 8 -71.61 13.20 24.06
CA ASP A 8 -72.13 12.00 24.71
C ASP A 8 -73.63 12.11 24.94
N ALA A 9 -74.42 11.47 24.06
CA ALA A 9 -75.88 11.45 24.20
C ALA A 9 -76.35 10.57 25.35
N ASN A 10 -75.47 9.77 25.95
CA ASN A 10 -75.81 8.83 27.02
C ASN A 10 -75.28 9.28 28.39
N ASP A 11 -74.71 10.49 28.51
CA ASP A 11 -74.35 11.08 29.80
C ASP A 11 -75.66 11.40 30.58
N GLU A 12 -75.90 10.66 31.66
CA GLU A 12 -77.12 10.82 32.47
C GLU A 12 -77.18 12.19 33.19
N THR A 13 -76.01 12.84 33.44
CA THR A 13 -75.95 14.10 34.18
C THR A 13 -76.00 15.31 33.23
N TYR A 14 -75.35 15.22 32.07
CA TYR A 14 -75.27 16.28 31.10
C TYR A 14 -75.40 15.72 29.65
N PRO A 15 -76.64 15.33 29.25
CA PRO A 15 -76.86 14.78 27.88
C PRO A 15 -76.38 15.75 26.82
N SER A 16 -75.57 15.26 25.90
CA SER A 16 -74.93 16.04 24.81
C SER A 16 -73.75 16.93 25.24
N SER A 17 -73.15 16.70 26.45
CA SER A 17 -71.89 17.33 26.78
C SER A 17 -70.74 16.77 25.90
N ALA A 18 -69.71 17.60 25.68
CA ALA A 18 -68.53 17.13 24.95
C ALA A 18 -67.78 16.10 25.83
N ILE A 19 -67.35 14.99 25.22
CA ILE A 19 -66.46 14.01 25.80
C ILE A 19 -65.08 14.68 25.90
N THR A 20 -64.58 14.88 27.10
CA THR A 20 -63.26 15.57 27.32
C THR A 20 -62.39 14.72 28.24
N ASN A 21 -61.04 14.79 28.05
CA ASN A 21 -60.00 14.18 28.91
C ASN A 21 -60.23 12.70 29.23
N GLN A 22 -60.84 11.93 28.33
CA GLN A 22 -61.13 10.53 28.55
C GLN A 22 -61.03 9.73 27.25
N ALA A 23 -60.90 8.41 27.39
CA ALA A 23 -61.08 7.48 26.32
C ALA A 23 -62.52 6.97 26.28
N LYS A 24 -63.10 6.78 25.08
CA LYS A 24 -64.42 6.22 24.89
C LYS A 24 -64.48 5.33 23.64
N GLU A 25 -65.08 4.19 23.78
CA GLU A 25 -65.35 3.29 22.67
C GLU A 25 -66.58 3.75 21.91
N ILE A 26 -66.48 3.88 20.60
CA ILE A 26 -67.53 4.28 19.70
C ILE A 26 -67.49 3.33 18.51
N ASN A 27 -68.53 2.58 18.30
CA ASN A 27 -68.65 1.56 17.22
C ASN A 27 -67.48 0.53 17.23
N GLY A 28 -67.03 0.12 18.41
CA GLY A 28 -65.94 -0.85 18.57
C GLY A 28 -64.51 -0.25 18.42
N ILE A 29 -64.40 1.07 18.26
CA ILE A 29 -63.12 1.77 18.18
C ILE A 29 -62.95 2.68 19.37
N LYS A 30 -61.84 2.56 20.09
CA LYS A 30 -61.48 3.39 21.25
C LYS A 30 -60.86 4.69 20.75
N TYR A 31 -61.48 5.83 21.10
CA TYR A 31 -61.00 7.17 20.82
C TYR A 31 -60.57 7.86 22.11
N HIS A 32 -59.54 8.71 22.00
CA HIS A 32 -59.07 9.53 23.11
C HIS A 32 -59.37 11.00 22.83
N PHE A 33 -59.95 11.68 23.81
CA PHE A 33 -60.34 13.07 23.71
C PHE A 33 -59.43 13.97 24.55
N ASP A 34 -59.12 15.15 24.07
CA ASP A 34 -58.37 16.17 24.78
C ASP A 34 -59.29 16.97 25.75
N GLU A 35 -58.74 17.95 26.42
CA GLU A 35 -59.49 18.84 27.35
C GLU A 35 -60.58 19.63 26.68
N ASN A 36 -60.48 19.85 25.38
CA ASN A 36 -61.45 20.59 24.58
C ASN A 36 -62.47 19.68 23.88
N GLY A 37 -62.36 18.37 24.07
CA GLY A 37 -63.23 17.39 23.43
C GLY A 37 -62.85 17.07 21.98
N ALA A 38 -61.70 17.47 21.52
CA ALA A 38 -61.18 17.08 20.20
C ALA A 38 -60.54 15.69 20.29
N ILE A 39 -60.69 14.88 19.24
CA ILE A 39 -60.07 13.58 19.14
C ILE A 39 -58.55 13.74 19.00
N LYS A 40 -57.80 13.09 19.89
CA LYS A 40 -56.33 13.06 19.80
C LYS A 40 -55.89 12.19 18.63
N THR A 41 -54.85 12.68 17.92
CA THR A 41 -54.19 11.98 16.81
C THR A 41 -52.70 11.83 17.10
N GLY A 42 -51.99 11.00 16.33
CA GLY A 42 -50.58 10.67 16.58
C GLY A 42 -50.40 9.52 17.57
N TRP A 43 -49.26 9.47 18.22
CA TRP A 43 -48.96 8.46 19.25
C TRP A 43 -49.74 8.73 20.54
N ILE A 44 -50.43 7.72 21.02
CA ILE A 44 -51.19 7.75 22.25
C ILE A 44 -50.83 6.55 23.08
N ASN A 45 -50.41 6.79 24.33
CA ASN A 45 -50.22 5.74 25.36
C ASN A 45 -51.53 5.53 26.09
N ASP A 46 -52.00 4.28 26.12
CA ASP A 46 -53.20 3.87 26.82
C ASP A 46 -52.89 2.54 27.53
N ASP A 47 -52.93 2.56 28.86
CA ASP A 47 -52.63 1.42 29.73
C ASP A 47 -51.25 0.76 29.38
N ASP A 48 -50.21 1.60 29.30
CA ASP A 48 -48.83 1.23 28.95
C ASP A 48 -48.64 0.66 27.53
N HIS A 49 -49.65 0.75 26.68
CA HIS A 49 -49.62 0.35 25.28
C HIS A 49 -49.68 1.55 24.36
N TRP A 50 -48.83 1.56 23.30
CA TRP A 50 -48.76 2.65 22.34
C TRP A 50 -49.60 2.34 21.12
N TYR A 51 -50.49 3.27 20.75
CA TYR A 51 -51.34 3.24 19.55
C TYR A 51 -51.03 4.45 18.70
N PHE A 52 -51.24 4.30 17.39
CA PHE A 52 -51.08 5.44 16.48
C PHE A 52 -52.39 5.72 15.76
N TYR A 53 -52.87 6.94 15.88
CA TYR A 53 -54.05 7.45 15.17
C TYR A 53 -53.59 8.41 14.07
N ASP A 54 -54.06 8.17 12.82
CA ASP A 54 -53.77 9.05 11.70
C ASP A 54 -54.48 10.42 11.81
N GLY A 55 -54.25 11.32 10.83
CA GLY A 55 -54.87 12.66 10.82
C GLY A 55 -56.41 12.66 10.73
N ASN A 56 -57.02 11.51 10.41
CA ASN A 56 -58.47 11.30 10.39
C ASN A 56 -58.97 10.59 11.65
N ALA A 57 -58.13 10.44 12.66
CA ALA A 57 -58.41 9.71 13.88
C ALA A 57 -58.70 8.21 13.67
N SER A 58 -58.20 7.62 12.61
CA SER A 58 -58.25 6.19 12.36
C SER A 58 -57.05 5.48 12.96
N LEU A 59 -57.27 4.32 13.63
CA LEU A 59 -56.20 3.47 14.12
C LEU A 59 -55.36 2.91 12.94
N VAL A 60 -54.08 3.09 13.01
CA VAL A 60 -53.13 2.54 12.04
C VAL A 60 -52.77 1.11 12.44
N SER A 61 -52.62 0.22 11.47
CA SER A 61 -52.17 -1.16 11.67
C SER A 61 -51.10 -1.56 10.66
N GLY A 62 -50.33 -2.60 10.98
CA GLY A 62 -49.22 -3.08 10.17
C GLY A 62 -47.98 -2.19 10.27
N TRP A 63 -47.15 -2.21 9.25
CA TRP A 63 -45.92 -1.42 9.22
C TRP A 63 -46.19 0.07 9.07
N TYR A 64 -45.66 0.86 10.00
CA TYR A 64 -45.79 2.32 9.99
C TYR A 64 -44.42 2.99 10.18
N LYS A 65 -44.12 3.95 9.28
CA LYS A 65 -42.88 4.72 9.35
C LYS A 65 -43.15 6.11 9.93
N TYR A 66 -42.52 6.41 11.06
CA TYR A 66 -42.65 7.70 11.73
C TYR A 66 -41.28 8.31 12.06
N TYR A 67 -40.99 9.52 11.61
CA TYR A 67 -39.70 10.20 11.74
C TYR A 67 -38.49 9.29 11.38
N GLY A 68 -38.64 8.54 10.28
CA GLY A 68 -37.56 7.68 9.77
C GLY A 68 -37.42 6.30 10.44
N LYS A 69 -38.11 6.07 11.55
CA LYS A 69 -38.14 4.78 12.26
C LYS A 69 -39.35 3.96 11.86
N TRP A 70 -39.20 2.64 11.81
CA TRP A 70 -40.30 1.71 11.53
C TRP A 70 -40.87 1.14 12.83
N TYR A 71 -42.20 1.01 12.84
CA TYR A 71 -43.02 0.45 13.91
C TYR A 71 -43.95 -0.60 13.30
N TYR A 72 -44.38 -1.55 14.12
CA TYR A 72 -45.43 -2.49 13.72
C TYR A 72 -46.57 -2.43 14.72
N LEU A 73 -47.76 -2.10 14.23
CA LEU A 73 -49.00 -2.00 15.03
C LEU A 73 -49.79 -3.27 14.73
N ASP A 74 -49.85 -4.20 15.70
CA ASP A 74 -50.39 -5.53 15.46
C ASP A 74 -51.91 -5.58 15.67
N ALA A 75 -52.67 -5.52 14.57
CA ALA A 75 -54.11 -5.60 14.61
C ALA A 75 -54.63 -6.98 15.12
N ASN A 76 -53.76 -8.00 15.10
CA ASN A 76 -54.11 -9.37 15.46
C ASN A 76 -53.64 -9.77 16.86
N ASP A 77 -53.06 -8.85 17.63
CA ASP A 77 -52.68 -9.13 19.01
C ASP A 77 -53.98 -9.40 19.82
N GLU A 78 -54.02 -10.56 20.48
CA GLU A 78 -55.23 -11.02 21.21
C GLU A 78 -55.53 -10.16 22.44
N ALA A 79 -54.53 -9.63 23.10
CA ALA A 79 -54.66 -8.86 24.34
C ALA A 79 -54.80 -7.35 24.05
N TYR A 80 -54.04 -6.82 23.11
CA TYR A 80 -53.95 -5.39 22.81
C TYR A 80 -53.97 -5.16 21.31
N PRO A 81 -55.09 -5.37 20.62
CA PRO A 81 -55.20 -5.17 19.18
C PRO A 81 -54.80 -3.75 18.78
N TYR A 82 -54.04 -3.61 17.68
CA TYR A 82 -53.47 -2.35 17.16
C TYR A 82 -52.40 -1.68 18.03
N ALA A 83 -51.99 -2.31 19.12
CA ALA A 83 -50.85 -1.78 19.88
C ALA A 83 -49.55 -1.96 19.10
N ALA A 84 -48.64 -1.02 19.31
CA ALA A 84 -47.27 -1.14 18.82
C ALA A 84 -46.53 -2.24 19.58
N ILE A 85 -45.83 -3.09 18.84
CA ILE A 85 -44.94 -4.08 19.43
C ILE A 85 -43.76 -3.37 20.10
N THR A 86 -43.51 -3.59 21.38
CA THR A 86 -42.44 -2.98 22.14
C THR A 86 -41.58 -4.03 22.83
N ASN A 87 -40.28 -3.73 22.99
CA ASN A 87 -39.31 -4.50 23.82
C ASN A 87 -39.33 -6.03 23.63
N GLN A 88 -39.53 -6.50 22.40
CA GLN A 88 -39.58 -7.94 22.10
C GLN A 88 -39.07 -8.24 20.68
N VAL A 89 -38.81 -9.54 20.45
CA VAL A 89 -38.60 -10.08 19.10
C VAL A 89 -39.91 -10.62 18.56
N ARG A 90 -40.34 -10.24 17.38
CA ARG A 90 -41.55 -10.73 16.72
C ARG A 90 -41.24 -11.20 15.31
N GLU A 91 -41.77 -12.34 14.94
CA GLU A 91 -41.73 -12.83 13.57
C GLU A 91 -42.92 -12.28 12.80
N ILE A 92 -42.67 -11.58 11.68
CA ILE A 92 -43.68 -10.98 10.83
C ILE A 92 -43.38 -11.43 9.40
N ASN A 93 -44.30 -12.16 8.78
CA ASN A 93 -44.11 -12.73 7.45
C ASN A 93 -42.83 -13.55 7.28
N GLY A 94 -42.44 -14.34 8.28
CA GLY A 94 -41.26 -15.18 8.25
C GLY A 94 -39.93 -14.47 8.54
N VAL A 95 -39.96 -13.15 8.82
CA VAL A 95 -38.78 -12.36 9.19
C VAL A 95 -38.86 -11.95 10.67
N LYS A 96 -37.79 -12.17 11.43
CA LYS A 96 -37.69 -11.77 12.84
C LYS A 96 -37.21 -10.34 12.96
N TYR A 97 -38.01 -9.51 13.61
CA TYR A 97 -37.69 -8.13 13.95
C TYR A 97 -37.53 -7.98 15.45
N THR A 98 -36.59 -7.14 15.86
CA THR A 98 -36.42 -6.77 17.27
C THR A 98 -36.90 -5.34 17.46
N PHE A 99 -37.83 -5.14 18.36
CA PHE A 99 -38.40 -3.85 18.71
C PHE A 99 -37.77 -3.31 19.99
N ASP A 100 -37.46 -2.02 20.02
CA ASP A 100 -36.96 -1.36 21.23
C ASP A 100 -38.10 -1.05 22.21
N GLU A 101 -37.77 -0.49 23.37
CA GLU A 101 -38.75 -0.10 24.42
C GLU A 101 -39.80 0.91 23.93
N ASN A 102 -39.48 1.68 22.87
CA ASN A 102 -40.37 2.66 22.28
C ASN A 102 -41.14 2.13 21.05
N GLY A 103 -40.99 0.84 20.73
CA GLY A 103 -41.66 0.15 19.62
C GLY A 103 -41.02 0.36 18.27
N ALA A 104 -39.86 1.03 18.18
CA ALA A 104 -39.16 1.11 16.92
C ALA A 104 -38.33 -0.16 16.66
N ILE A 105 -38.26 -0.61 15.38
CA ILE A 105 -37.35 -1.71 15.06
C ILE A 105 -35.90 -1.28 15.32
N LYS A 106 -35.15 -2.16 15.93
CA LYS A 106 -33.71 -1.96 16.12
C LYS A 106 -33.00 -2.09 14.78
N THR A 107 -32.08 -1.15 14.52
CA THR A 107 -31.26 -1.08 13.31
C THR A 107 -29.80 -0.81 13.68
N GLY A 108 -28.87 -1.09 12.77
CA GLY A 108 -27.46 -0.91 13.04
C GLY A 108 -26.86 -2.09 13.81
N TRP A 109 -25.75 -1.82 14.52
CA TRP A 109 -25.05 -2.84 15.27
C TRP A 109 -25.79 -3.26 16.54
N MET A 110 -25.90 -4.58 16.76
CA MET A 110 -26.52 -5.17 17.93
C MET A 110 -25.64 -6.29 18.47
N LEU A 111 -25.40 -6.27 19.79
CA LEU A 111 -24.74 -7.34 20.52
C LEU A 111 -25.82 -8.28 21.10
N ASP A 112 -25.70 -9.57 20.81
CA ASP A 112 -26.51 -10.63 21.42
C ASP A 112 -25.57 -11.73 21.93
N GLY A 113 -25.55 -11.90 23.25
CA GLY A 113 -24.50 -12.68 23.90
C GLY A 113 -23.12 -12.09 23.68
N ASN A 114 -22.26 -12.82 22.96
CA ASN A 114 -20.92 -12.38 22.57
C ASN A 114 -20.82 -12.04 21.09
N ASP A 115 -21.92 -12.16 20.35
CA ASP A 115 -21.95 -12.03 18.90
C ASP A 115 -22.53 -10.69 18.46
N TRP A 116 -21.81 -10.01 17.55
CA TRP A 116 -22.29 -8.81 16.92
C TRP A 116 -23.03 -9.10 15.63
N TYR A 117 -24.19 -8.46 15.46
CA TYR A 117 -25.05 -8.51 14.29
C TYR A 117 -25.24 -7.10 13.74
N TYR A 118 -25.48 -6.99 12.44
CA TYR A 118 -25.86 -5.72 11.82
C TYR A 118 -27.21 -5.83 11.14
N TYR A 119 -28.11 -4.90 11.46
CA TYR A 119 -29.43 -4.79 10.87
C TYR A 119 -29.50 -3.54 9.98
N ASP A 120 -30.03 -3.69 8.76
CA ASP A 120 -30.23 -2.60 7.84
C ASP A 120 -31.29 -1.59 8.33
N GLN A 121 -31.53 -0.54 7.54
CA GLN A 121 -32.52 0.50 7.89
C GLN A 121 -33.98 -0.02 7.92
N ASN A 122 -34.22 -1.20 7.38
CA ASN A 122 -35.52 -1.87 7.40
C ASN A 122 -35.62 -2.94 8.51
N GLY A 123 -34.57 -3.08 9.32
CA GLY A 123 -34.49 -4.07 10.39
C GLY A 123 -34.17 -5.48 9.90
N ASN A 124 -33.76 -5.68 8.65
CA ASN A 124 -33.33 -6.98 8.17
C ASN A 124 -31.92 -7.28 8.66
N LYS A 125 -31.72 -8.50 9.18
CA LYS A 125 -30.40 -8.98 9.56
C LYS A 125 -29.52 -9.11 8.30
N CYS A 126 -28.37 -8.45 8.29
CA CYS A 126 -27.43 -8.48 7.17
C CYS A 126 -26.54 -9.73 7.26
N ILE A 127 -26.07 -10.19 6.09
CA ILE A 127 -25.07 -11.25 5.92
C ILE A 127 -24.07 -10.81 4.85
N GLY A 128 -22.88 -11.44 4.82
CA GLY A 128 -21.83 -11.06 3.88
C GLY A 128 -21.20 -9.71 4.19
N TRP A 129 -20.71 -9.02 3.16
CA TRP A 129 -20.03 -7.74 3.31
C TRP A 129 -21.00 -6.60 3.54
N VAL A 130 -20.76 -5.81 4.58
CA VAL A 130 -21.52 -4.58 4.87
C VAL A 130 -20.58 -3.38 5.02
N TYR A 131 -21.00 -2.23 4.49
CA TYR A 131 -20.24 -0.98 4.58
C TYR A 131 -20.94 0.00 5.50
N VAL A 132 -20.28 0.32 6.63
CA VAL A 132 -20.87 1.14 7.69
C VAL A 132 -19.83 2.17 8.16
N LYS A 133 -20.20 3.46 8.16
CA LYS A 133 -19.33 4.56 8.63
C LYS A 133 -17.93 4.51 8.02
N ASN A 134 -17.84 4.32 6.71
CA ASN A 134 -16.60 4.25 5.93
C ASN A 134 -15.70 3.04 6.23
N GLN A 135 -16.24 1.98 6.83
CA GLN A 135 -15.55 0.73 7.10
C GLN A 135 -16.32 -0.47 6.55
N TRP A 136 -15.59 -1.47 6.07
CA TRP A 136 -16.16 -2.74 5.65
C TRP A 136 -16.10 -3.76 6.79
N TYR A 137 -17.16 -4.54 6.92
CA TYR A 137 -17.32 -5.63 7.89
C TYR A 137 -17.82 -6.87 7.16
N LEU A 138 -17.49 -8.05 7.67
CA LEU A 138 -17.96 -9.31 7.14
C LEU A 138 -18.86 -10.01 8.18
N LEU A 139 -20.04 -10.40 7.75
CA LEU A 139 -20.99 -11.17 8.53
C LEU A 139 -21.10 -12.57 7.90
N ASN A 140 -21.11 -13.63 8.69
CA ASN A 140 -21.31 -14.98 8.20
C ASN A 140 -22.78 -15.22 7.80
N ASP A 141 -23.12 -16.44 7.35
CA ASP A 141 -24.49 -16.80 6.93
C ASP A 141 -25.50 -16.76 8.08
N ALA A 142 -25.06 -16.81 9.34
CA ALA A 142 -25.90 -16.60 10.52
C ALA A 142 -26.05 -15.10 10.87
N GLY A 143 -25.35 -14.22 10.18
CA GLY A 143 -25.29 -12.78 10.44
C GLY A 143 -24.29 -12.36 11.51
N VAL A 144 -23.45 -13.27 12.01
CA VAL A 144 -22.46 -12.97 13.05
C VAL A 144 -21.24 -12.27 12.42
N MET A 145 -20.83 -11.14 13.00
CA MET A 145 -19.63 -10.41 12.60
C MET A 145 -18.37 -11.26 12.74
N GLN A 146 -17.60 -11.31 11.68
CA GLN A 146 -16.35 -12.05 11.62
C GLN A 146 -15.15 -11.19 12.00
N THR A 147 -14.12 -11.83 12.58
CA THR A 147 -12.83 -11.23 12.94
C THR A 147 -11.70 -12.12 12.46
N GLY A 148 -10.46 -11.61 12.48
CA GLY A 148 -9.28 -12.34 12.06
C GLY A 148 -9.23 -12.63 10.55
N TRP A 149 -8.45 -13.64 10.18
CA TRP A 149 -8.32 -14.05 8.79
C TRP A 149 -9.58 -14.75 8.26
N GLN A 150 -10.13 -14.21 7.19
CA GLN A 150 -11.30 -14.76 6.50
C GLN A 150 -10.99 -14.99 5.02
N ARG A 151 -11.47 -16.13 4.49
CA ARG A 151 -11.30 -16.46 3.07
C ARG A 151 -12.65 -16.36 2.36
N VAL A 152 -12.79 -15.35 1.50
CA VAL A 152 -14.02 -15.10 0.74
C VAL A 152 -13.72 -15.17 -0.74
N SER A 153 -14.44 -15.99 -1.50
CA SER A 153 -14.25 -16.17 -2.94
C SER A 153 -12.79 -16.42 -3.34
N GLY A 154 -12.07 -17.22 -2.55
CA GLY A 154 -10.69 -17.61 -2.82
C GLY A 154 -9.63 -16.59 -2.38
N LYS A 155 -10.01 -15.39 -1.95
CA LYS A 155 -9.11 -14.34 -1.45
C LYS A 155 -9.12 -14.27 0.07
N TRP A 156 -7.97 -13.92 0.66
CA TRP A 156 -7.83 -13.71 2.09
C TRP A 156 -8.04 -12.24 2.44
N TYR A 157 -8.74 -12.00 3.55
CA TYR A 157 -9.02 -10.70 4.16
C TYR A 157 -8.71 -10.78 5.65
N TYR A 158 -8.36 -9.68 6.26
CA TYR A 158 -8.19 -9.61 7.71
C TYR A 158 -9.16 -8.59 8.31
N LEU A 159 -9.93 -9.04 9.28
CA LEU A 159 -10.89 -8.27 10.05
C LEU A 159 -10.32 -8.04 11.45
N ASP A 160 -10.44 -6.83 11.97
CA ASP A 160 -9.89 -6.45 13.26
C ASP A 160 -10.36 -7.39 14.41
N GLU A 161 -9.41 -7.88 15.19
CA GLU A 161 -9.67 -8.80 16.32
C GLU A 161 -9.81 -8.08 17.67
N SER A 162 -9.58 -6.74 17.72
CA SER A 162 -9.70 -5.97 18.95
C SER A 162 -11.16 -5.71 19.40
N GLY A 163 -12.12 -6.33 18.72
CA GLY A 163 -13.55 -6.14 18.92
C GLY A 163 -14.20 -5.11 18.00
N GLN A 164 -13.42 -4.49 17.12
CA GLN A 164 -13.93 -3.51 16.15
C GLN A 164 -14.47 -4.18 14.88
N GLY A 165 -13.89 -5.32 14.45
CA GLY A 165 -14.36 -6.15 13.34
C GLY A 165 -14.21 -5.56 11.93
N TYR A 166 -13.62 -4.37 11.74
CA TYR A 166 -13.48 -3.76 10.43
C TYR A 166 -12.37 -4.41 9.58
N MET A 167 -12.52 -4.34 8.26
CA MET A 167 -11.56 -4.87 7.29
C MET A 167 -10.30 -4.01 7.20
N TYR A 168 -9.13 -4.63 7.33
CA TYR A 168 -7.83 -3.99 7.13
C TYR A 168 -7.49 -3.76 5.67
N THR A 169 -6.71 -2.69 5.41
CA THR A 169 -6.07 -2.39 4.13
C THR A 169 -4.66 -1.86 4.37
N GLY A 170 -3.76 -2.06 3.42
CA GLY A 170 -2.36 -1.65 3.55
C GLY A 170 -1.52 -2.64 4.34
N TRP A 171 -0.49 -2.15 5.01
CA TRP A 171 0.41 -2.97 5.82
C TRP A 171 -0.23 -3.42 7.12
N LEU A 172 -0.13 -4.72 7.41
CA LEU A 172 -0.62 -5.36 8.62
C LEU A 172 0.52 -6.12 9.30
N ASP A 173 0.82 -5.77 10.54
CA ASP A 173 1.75 -6.51 11.40
C ASP A 173 0.95 -7.42 12.35
N LEU A 174 1.24 -8.71 12.29
CA LEU A 174 0.73 -9.68 13.24
C LEU A 174 1.90 -10.37 13.94
N ASN A 175 2.22 -9.92 15.13
CA ASN A 175 3.29 -10.46 15.97
C ASN A 175 4.68 -10.44 15.27
N GLY A 176 5.00 -9.38 14.57
CA GLY A 176 6.26 -9.19 13.85
C GLY A 176 6.29 -9.83 12.46
N GLN A 177 5.20 -10.46 12.03
CA GLN A 177 5.05 -10.93 10.65
C GLN A 177 4.17 -9.95 9.86
N TRP A 178 4.75 -9.38 8.81
CA TRP A 178 4.10 -8.39 7.97
C TRP A 178 3.33 -9.01 6.81
N TYR A 179 2.16 -8.46 6.54
CA TYR A 179 1.29 -8.77 5.40
C TYR A 179 0.89 -7.48 4.70
N TYR A 180 0.44 -7.59 3.45
CA TYR A 180 -0.09 -6.43 2.72
C TYR A 180 -1.45 -6.73 2.11
N LEU A 181 -2.46 -5.95 2.52
CA LEU A 181 -3.81 -5.99 1.98
C LEU A 181 -3.98 -4.83 1.00
N ASN A 182 -4.48 -5.10 -0.21
CA ASN A 182 -4.71 -4.04 -1.19
C ASN A 182 -5.87 -3.10 -0.77
N ALA A 183 -6.16 -2.08 -1.58
CA ALA A 183 -7.23 -1.12 -1.28
C ALA A 183 -8.64 -1.76 -1.16
N TYR A 184 -8.82 -2.97 -1.66
CA TYR A 184 -10.05 -3.76 -1.54
C TYR A 184 -10.01 -4.77 -0.39
N GLY A 185 -8.99 -4.70 0.46
CA GLY A 185 -8.80 -5.57 1.62
C GLY A 185 -8.25 -6.96 1.30
N SER A 186 -8.05 -7.35 0.04
CA SER A 186 -7.51 -8.67 -0.27
C SER A 186 -6.00 -8.73 -0.08
N MET A 187 -5.52 -9.76 0.64
CA MET A 187 -4.12 -10.05 0.88
C MET A 187 -3.39 -10.33 -0.44
N LEU A 188 -2.22 -9.74 -0.61
CA LEU A 188 -1.36 -9.94 -1.78
C LEU A 188 -0.26 -10.96 -1.49
N THR A 189 0.15 -11.67 -2.55
CA THR A 189 1.28 -12.61 -2.57
C THR A 189 2.18 -12.31 -3.77
N GLY A 190 3.42 -12.79 -3.75
CA GLY A 190 4.40 -12.53 -4.81
C GLY A 190 4.98 -11.11 -4.73
N TRP A 191 5.45 -10.59 -5.85
CA TRP A 191 6.01 -9.26 -5.95
C TRP A 191 4.93 -8.18 -5.84
N ILE A 192 5.13 -7.24 -4.93
CA ILE A 192 4.28 -6.06 -4.78
C ILE A 192 5.11 -4.78 -4.85
N ASN A 193 4.55 -3.74 -5.45
CA ASN A 193 5.16 -2.40 -5.45
C ASN A 193 4.31 -1.46 -4.60
N VAL A 194 4.91 -0.93 -3.55
CA VAL A 194 4.24 0.03 -2.65
C VAL A 194 4.99 1.35 -2.70
N LYS A 195 4.39 2.35 -3.32
CA LYS A 195 4.96 3.70 -3.48
C LYS A 195 6.37 3.70 -4.09
N GLY A 196 6.60 2.87 -5.12
CA GLY A 196 7.89 2.77 -5.82
C GLY A 196 8.89 1.79 -5.21
N THR A 197 8.60 1.23 -4.04
CA THR A 197 9.45 0.23 -3.38
C THR A 197 8.90 -1.18 -3.61
N TRP A 198 9.77 -2.11 -4.01
CA TRP A 198 9.41 -3.50 -4.23
C TRP A 198 9.60 -4.34 -2.97
N TYR A 199 8.63 -5.23 -2.73
CA TYR A 199 8.61 -6.23 -1.66
C TYR A 199 8.20 -7.57 -2.25
N TYR A 200 8.54 -8.65 -1.58
CA TYR A 200 8.08 -9.98 -1.95
C TYR A 200 7.34 -10.64 -0.80
N MET A 201 6.11 -11.05 -1.08
CA MET A 201 5.23 -11.76 -0.15
C MET A 201 5.24 -13.24 -0.56
N ASP A 202 5.44 -14.14 0.37
CA ASP A 202 5.42 -15.57 0.06
C ASP A 202 4.00 -16.10 -0.24
N ALA A 203 3.85 -17.40 -0.46
CA ALA A 203 2.57 -18.00 -0.77
C ALA A 203 1.55 -17.91 0.38
N SER A 204 2.00 -17.71 1.61
CA SER A 204 1.14 -17.48 2.78
C SER A 204 0.74 -16.01 2.93
N GLY A 205 1.29 -15.11 2.11
CA GLY A 205 1.15 -13.66 2.20
C GLY A 205 2.14 -12.99 3.15
N ALA A 206 3.04 -13.76 3.77
CA ALA A 206 4.04 -13.23 4.68
C ALA A 206 5.16 -12.49 3.93
N MET A 207 5.54 -11.29 4.41
CA MET A 207 6.64 -10.51 3.85
C MET A 207 7.97 -11.24 4.04
N CYS A 208 8.71 -11.39 2.95
CA CYS A 208 10.02 -12.01 2.95
C CYS A 208 11.13 -11.03 3.27
N THR A 209 12.19 -11.52 3.94
CA THR A 209 13.46 -10.82 4.18
C THR A 209 14.64 -11.73 3.87
N GLY A 210 15.84 -11.16 3.72
CA GLY A 210 17.06 -11.89 3.37
C GLY A 210 17.08 -12.41 1.93
N TRP A 211 17.94 -13.38 1.67
CA TRP A 211 18.06 -14.00 0.36
C TRP A 211 16.85 -14.87 0.01
N LYS A 212 16.32 -14.66 -1.19
CA LYS A 212 15.20 -15.44 -1.75
C LYS A 212 15.46 -15.78 -3.20
N GLN A 213 15.29 -17.09 -3.53
CA GLN A 213 15.29 -17.53 -4.93
C GLN A 213 13.86 -17.56 -5.45
N ILE A 214 13.58 -16.77 -6.46
CA ILE A 214 12.24 -16.60 -7.04
C ILE A 214 12.33 -16.89 -8.53
N ALA A 215 11.62 -17.92 -8.99
CA ALA A 215 11.68 -18.39 -10.38
C ALA A 215 13.13 -18.59 -10.88
N GLY A 216 14.00 -19.17 -10.05
CA GLY A 216 15.40 -19.46 -10.38
C GLY A 216 16.37 -18.28 -10.20
N THR A 217 15.89 -17.07 -9.98
CA THR A 217 16.72 -15.86 -9.78
C THR A 217 16.82 -15.51 -8.31
N TRP A 218 18.02 -15.15 -7.84
CA TRP A 218 18.26 -14.71 -6.48
C TRP A 218 18.02 -13.21 -6.31
N TYR A 219 17.33 -12.87 -5.22
CA TYR A 219 17.06 -11.51 -4.77
C TYR A 219 17.41 -11.37 -3.29
N TYR A 220 17.64 -10.16 -2.85
CA TYR A 220 17.81 -9.85 -1.43
C TYR A 220 16.78 -8.82 -0.97
N LEU A 221 16.07 -9.16 0.10
CA LEU A 221 15.11 -8.28 0.75
C LEU A 221 15.73 -7.82 2.07
N HIS A 222 15.86 -6.52 2.27
CA HIS A 222 16.39 -5.96 3.53
C HIS A 222 15.50 -6.36 4.73
N SER A 223 15.95 -6.09 5.94
CA SER A 223 15.17 -6.37 7.17
C SER A 223 13.80 -5.69 7.20
N GLY A 224 13.64 -4.57 6.51
CA GLY A 224 12.36 -3.90 6.29
C GLY A 224 11.54 -4.45 5.11
N GLY A 225 11.98 -5.55 4.47
CA GLY A 225 11.31 -6.21 3.34
C GLY A 225 11.58 -5.59 1.97
N ASN A 226 12.14 -4.39 1.90
CA ASN A 226 12.41 -3.72 0.63
C ASN A 226 13.51 -4.43 -0.17
N MET A 227 13.29 -4.58 -1.47
CA MET A 227 14.22 -5.22 -2.41
C MET A 227 15.51 -4.42 -2.54
N ALA A 228 16.66 -5.09 -2.42
CA ALA A 228 17.98 -4.52 -2.64
C ALA A 228 18.28 -4.36 -4.13
N ILE A 229 19.00 -3.29 -4.47
CA ILE A 229 19.63 -3.04 -5.77
C ILE A 229 21.04 -2.50 -5.56
N GLY A 230 21.93 -2.72 -6.52
CA GLY A 230 23.32 -2.27 -6.44
C GLY A 230 24.19 -3.17 -5.54
N TRP A 231 25.23 -2.59 -4.96
CA TRP A 231 26.18 -3.31 -4.11
C TRP A 231 25.56 -3.69 -2.75
N LEU A 232 25.70 -4.96 -2.40
CA LEU A 232 25.26 -5.53 -1.13
C LEU A 232 26.43 -6.26 -0.46
N LYS A 233 26.70 -5.95 0.81
CA LYS A 233 27.61 -6.72 1.65
C LYS A 233 26.81 -7.58 2.62
N ASP A 234 26.95 -8.89 2.51
CA ASP A 234 26.32 -9.85 3.42
C ASP A 234 27.36 -10.90 3.84
N ASN A 235 27.43 -11.23 5.15
CA ASN A 235 28.36 -12.19 5.72
C ASN A 235 29.83 -12.01 5.23
N ASN A 236 30.29 -10.77 5.17
CA ASN A 236 31.62 -10.38 4.68
C ASN A 236 31.88 -10.64 3.18
N GLN A 237 30.88 -11.04 2.41
CA GLN A 237 30.94 -11.18 0.96
C GLN A 237 30.21 -10.02 0.29
N TRP A 238 30.75 -9.60 -0.87
CA TRP A 238 30.10 -8.61 -1.71
C TRP A 238 29.30 -9.28 -2.82
N TYR A 239 28.13 -8.74 -3.09
CA TYR A 239 27.21 -9.13 -4.15
C TYR A 239 26.77 -7.88 -4.92
N TYR A 240 26.25 -8.07 -6.12
CA TYR A 240 25.64 -6.99 -6.88
C TYR A 240 24.26 -7.40 -7.39
N LEU A 241 23.26 -6.61 -7.06
CA LEU A 241 21.89 -6.76 -7.54
C LEU A 241 21.67 -5.73 -8.65
N ASN A 242 21.26 -6.16 -9.83
CA ASN A 242 21.00 -5.23 -10.94
C ASN A 242 19.77 -4.35 -10.68
N SER A 243 19.41 -3.48 -11.62
CA SER A 243 18.27 -2.55 -11.48
C SER A 243 16.91 -3.25 -11.31
N SER A 244 16.80 -4.52 -11.69
CA SER A 244 15.61 -5.36 -11.43
C SER A 244 15.67 -6.11 -10.11
N GLY A 245 16.74 -5.95 -9.32
CA GLY A 245 16.98 -6.66 -8.07
C GLY A 245 17.61 -8.04 -8.24
N ALA A 246 17.82 -8.52 -9.47
CA ALA A 246 18.41 -9.81 -9.73
C ALA A 246 19.91 -9.84 -9.40
N MET A 247 20.33 -10.81 -8.59
CA MET A 247 21.74 -11.02 -8.23
C MET A 247 22.55 -11.44 -9.46
N LEU A 248 23.68 -10.79 -9.70
CA LEU A 248 24.63 -11.21 -10.72
C LEU A 248 25.41 -12.47 -10.25
N HIS A 249 25.62 -13.41 -11.17
CA HIS A 249 26.43 -14.60 -10.97
C HIS A 249 27.05 -15.05 -12.31
N ASP A 250 28.19 -15.76 -12.25
CA ASP A 250 28.91 -16.25 -13.42
C ASP A 250 29.15 -15.19 -14.50
N THR A 251 29.36 -13.94 -14.09
CA THR A 251 29.46 -12.81 -15.02
C THR A 251 30.36 -11.71 -14.51
N TYR A 252 30.69 -10.78 -15.40
CA TYR A 252 31.35 -9.53 -15.08
C TYR A 252 30.36 -8.37 -15.00
N PHE A 253 30.57 -7.49 -14.02
CA PHE A 253 30.01 -6.16 -13.98
C PHE A 253 31.18 -5.18 -13.84
N GLU A 254 31.37 -4.30 -14.82
CA GLU A 254 32.59 -3.53 -14.98
C GLU A 254 33.82 -4.50 -15.06
N ALA A 255 34.78 -4.39 -14.17
CA ALA A 255 35.91 -5.32 -14.10
C ALA A 255 35.77 -6.35 -12.96
N PHE A 256 34.67 -6.32 -12.21
CA PHE A 256 34.41 -7.25 -11.15
C PHE A 256 33.79 -8.56 -11.69
N TYR A 257 34.29 -9.70 -11.24
CA TYR A 257 33.73 -11.01 -11.57
C TYR A 257 32.94 -11.58 -10.41
N PHE A 258 31.71 -11.97 -10.64
CA PHE A 258 30.83 -12.65 -9.69
C PHE A 258 30.83 -14.16 -9.97
N THR A 259 31.07 -14.96 -8.93
CA THR A 259 31.11 -16.41 -9.01
C THR A 259 29.71 -17.01 -9.23
N SER A 260 29.62 -18.32 -9.38
CA SER A 260 28.35 -19.05 -9.50
C SER A 260 27.43 -18.89 -8.27
N SER A 261 28.02 -18.60 -7.11
CA SER A 261 27.25 -18.25 -5.89
C SER A 261 26.82 -16.79 -5.83
N GLY A 262 27.18 -15.98 -6.81
CA GLY A 262 26.95 -14.53 -6.83
C GLY A 262 27.94 -13.70 -5.99
N ALA A 263 28.84 -14.34 -5.25
CA ALA A 263 29.83 -13.65 -4.48
C ALA A 263 30.90 -13.00 -5.38
N LEU A 264 31.27 -11.76 -5.06
CA LEU A 264 32.39 -11.11 -5.72
C LEU A 264 33.67 -11.93 -5.50
N ARG A 265 34.37 -12.29 -6.59
CA ARG A 265 35.67 -12.89 -6.52
C ARG A 265 36.69 -11.86 -6.02
N SER A 266 37.53 -12.23 -5.07
CA SER A 266 38.63 -11.38 -4.60
C SER A 266 39.49 -10.89 -5.76
N ASP A 267 39.79 -9.59 -5.79
CA ASP A 267 40.62 -8.94 -6.80
C ASP A 267 41.73 -8.16 -6.07
N SER A 268 42.92 -8.75 -6.04
CA SER A 268 44.09 -8.15 -5.37
C SER A 268 44.51 -6.82 -6.01
N VAL A 269 44.21 -6.58 -7.28
CA VAL A 269 44.47 -5.31 -7.97
C VAL A 269 43.53 -4.24 -7.41
N TYR A 270 42.23 -4.56 -7.33
CA TYR A 270 41.22 -3.68 -6.73
C TYR A 270 41.57 -3.32 -5.28
N ASP A 271 41.94 -4.33 -4.45
CA ASP A 271 42.28 -4.13 -3.06
C ASP A 271 43.53 -3.23 -2.92
N SER A 272 44.54 -3.45 -3.78
CA SER A 272 45.74 -2.61 -3.83
C SER A 272 45.42 -1.17 -4.24
N MET A 273 44.59 -0.98 -5.28
CA MET A 273 44.20 0.36 -5.73
C MET A 273 43.41 1.10 -4.65
N THR A 274 42.47 0.40 -3.99
CA THR A 274 41.61 0.97 -2.92
C THR A 274 42.49 1.36 -1.69
N SER A 275 43.40 0.52 -1.30
CA SER A 275 44.35 0.84 -0.23
C SER A 275 45.20 2.08 -0.57
N ARG A 276 45.68 2.20 -1.80
CA ARG A 276 46.47 3.35 -2.27
C ARG A 276 45.65 4.63 -2.35
N ALA A 277 44.35 4.54 -2.67
CA ALA A 277 43.45 5.71 -2.76
C ALA A 277 43.43 6.51 -1.47
N SER A 278 43.52 5.87 -0.28
CA SER A 278 43.53 6.55 1.02
C SER A 278 44.66 7.58 1.19
N GLY A 279 45.79 7.37 0.49
CA GLY A 279 46.94 8.26 0.56
C GLY A 279 46.91 9.47 -0.38
N TYR A 280 45.91 9.56 -1.25
CA TYR A 280 45.78 10.65 -2.23
C TYR A 280 44.75 11.67 -1.79
N SER A 281 45.00 12.93 -2.15
CA SER A 281 43.98 14.01 -2.06
C SER A 281 43.54 14.43 -3.45
N SER A 282 42.36 14.99 -3.57
CA SER A 282 41.85 15.64 -4.76
C SER A 282 41.27 17.01 -4.41
N ALA A 283 41.41 17.98 -5.29
CA ALA A 283 40.79 19.29 -5.13
C ALA A 283 39.27 19.23 -5.37
N THR A 284 38.80 18.15 -6.00
CA THR A 284 37.38 17.83 -6.19
C THR A 284 36.97 16.64 -5.30
N ASN A 285 35.69 16.30 -5.31
CA ASN A 285 35.21 15.10 -4.63
C ASN A 285 35.42 13.80 -5.42
N TYR A 286 36.29 13.82 -6.45
CA TYR A 286 36.62 12.63 -7.25
C TYR A 286 38.13 12.39 -7.30
N LEU A 287 38.50 11.10 -7.28
CA LEU A 287 39.85 10.60 -7.49
C LEU A 287 39.82 9.49 -8.54
N ILE A 288 40.65 9.58 -9.57
CA ILE A 288 40.82 8.52 -10.58
C ILE A 288 42.19 7.89 -10.40
N LEU A 289 42.27 6.59 -10.15
CA LEU A 289 43.50 5.81 -10.18
C LEU A 289 43.57 4.97 -11.44
N VAL A 290 44.74 4.93 -12.08
CA VAL A 290 45.02 4.09 -13.25
C VAL A 290 46.15 3.13 -12.93
N ASP A 291 45.86 1.85 -12.93
CA ASP A 291 46.88 0.79 -12.91
C ASP A 291 47.22 0.37 -14.34
N THR A 292 48.30 0.88 -14.87
CA THR A 292 48.74 0.60 -16.24
C THR A 292 49.30 -0.82 -16.39
N ALA A 293 49.75 -1.47 -15.33
CA ALA A 293 50.31 -2.83 -15.36
C ALA A 293 49.19 -3.87 -15.47
N ASN A 294 48.12 -3.65 -14.73
CA ASN A 294 46.96 -4.57 -14.71
C ASN A 294 45.79 -4.07 -15.58
N CYS A 295 45.98 -2.94 -16.29
CA CYS A 295 44.97 -2.37 -17.21
C CYS A 295 43.62 -2.09 -16.50
N ARG A 296 43.67 -1.41 -15.37
CA ARG A 296 42.49 -1.04 -14.56
C ARG A 296 42.41 0.46 -14.34
N VAL A 297 41.18 0.97 -14.30
CA VAL A 297 40.83 2.31 -13.83
C VAL A 297 39.83 2.17 -12.70
N ALA A 298 40.15 2.81 -11.56
CA ALA A 298 39.22 2.90 -10.44
C ALA A 298 38.86 4.36 -10.20
N ILE A 299 37.58 4.64 -10.01
CA ILE A 299 37.07 5.98 -9.70
C ILE A 299 36.48 5.97 -8.32
N TYR A 300 36.87 6.95 -7.53
CA TYR A 300 36.44 7.10 -6.14
C TYR A 300 35.73 8.46 -5.99
N GLN A 301 34.74 8.48 -5.12
CA GLN A 301 34.05 9.70 -4.68
C GLN A 301 34.22 9.87 -3.17
N GLY A 302 34.51 11.08 -2.72
CA GLY A 302 34.72 11.36 -1.30
C GLY A 302 35.83 12.38 -1.05
N SER A 303 36.71 12.09 -0.10
CA SER A 303 37.85 12.91 0.28
C SER A 303 39.01 12.04 0.81
N VAL A 304 40.17 12.63 1.07
CA VAL A 304 41.32 11.92 1.64
C VAL A 304 40.94 11.13 2.87
N ASN A 305 41.41 9.88 2.97
CA ASN A 305 41.05 8.88 3.99
C ASN A 305 39.58 8.43 4.02
N ASN A 306 38.73 8.93 3.13
CA ASN A 306 37.31 8.55 3.06
C ASN A 306 36.84 8.45 1.58
N TRP A 307 37.58 7.70 0.79
CA TRP A 307 37.29 7.45 -0.61
C TRP A 307 36.40 6.22 -0.75
N ASN A 308 35.21 6.39 -1.36
CA ASN A 308 34.34 5.28 -1.73
C ASN A 308 34.54 4.99 -3.23
N ASN A 309 34.90 3.75 -3.56
CA ASN A 309 34.95 3.34 -4.96
C ASN A 309 33.53 3.34 -5.56
N ILE A 310 33.37 4.01 -6.70
CA ILE A 310 32.10 4.09 -7.42
C ILE A 310 32.17 3.38 -8.76
N HIS A 311 33.39 3.21 -9.32
CA HIS A 311 33.59 2.49 -10.58
C HIS A 311 34.94 1.78 -10.59
N TYR A 312 34.98 0.62 -11.27
CA TYR A 312 36.19 -0.16 -11.49
C TYR A 312 36.16 -0.75 -12.91
N TYR A 313 36.94 -0.17 -13.83
CA TYR A 313 36.89 -0.47 -15.26
C TYR A 313 38.13 -1.20 -15.75
N SER A 314 37.93 -2.07 -16.75
CA SER A 314 39.02 -2.52 -17.62
C SER A 314 39.40 -1.41 -18.61
N CYS A 315 40.68 -1.20 -18.84
CA CYS A 315 41.16 -0.19 -19.78
C CYS A 315 42.27 -0.73 -20.70
N ALA A 316 42.59 0.03 -21.74
CA ALA A 316 43.75 -0.25 -22.57
C ALA A 316 44.73 0.96 -22.49
N PRO A 317 45.74 0.90 -21.58
CA PRO A 317 46.78 1.91 -21.50
C PRO A 317 47.78 1.80 -22.62
N GLY A 318 48.80 2.65 -22.60
CA GLY A 318 49.89 2.66 -23.58
C GLY A 318 50.67 1.35 -23.61
N LYS A 319 50.99 0.89 -24.81
CA LYS A 319 51.90 -0.27 -25.05
C LYS A 319 53.34 0.05 -24.57
N ALA A 320 54.19 -0.98 -24.41
CA ALA A 320 55.54 -0.82 -23.90
C ALA A 320 56.39 0.20 -24.68
N SER A 321 56.19 0.33 -26.01
CA SER A 321 56.90 1.32 -26.84
C SER A 321 56.36 2.74 -26.75
N THR A 322 55.16 2.94 -26.22
CA THR A 322 54.49 4.23 -26.04
C THR A 322 53.70 4.20 -24.73
N PRO A 323 54.37 4.17 -23.58
CA PRO A 323 53.69 3.94 -22.30
C PRO A 323 52.84 5.15 -21.90
N THR A 324 51.79 4.90 -21.15
CA THR A 324 51.01 5.95 -20.45
C THR A 324 51.94 6.61 -19.42
N VAL A 325 51.93 7.95 -19.40
CA VAL A 325 52.72 8.70 -18.42
C VAL A 325 52.28 8.41 -16.98
N LYS A 326 53.24 8.31 -16.08
CA LYS A 326 53.03 8.08 -14.64
C LYS A 326 53.14 9.37 -13.85
N GLY A 327 52.40 9.50 -12.79
CA GLY A 327 52.38 10.64 -11.88
C GLY A 327 51.00 11.05 -11.43
N GLU A 328 50.91 12.16 -10.75
CA GLU A 328 49.68 12.78 -10.31
C GLU A 328 49.35 13.93 -11.28
N PHE A 329 48.14 13.97 -11.72
CA PHE A 329 47.68 14.91 -12.74
C PHE A 329 46.29 15.43 -12.42
N THR A 330 46.04 16.66 -12.89
CA THR A 330 44.69 17.26 -12.82
C THR A 330 43.98 17.08 -14.18
N VAL A 331 42.71 16.82 -14.16
CA VAL A 331 41.88 16.70 -15.35
C VAL A 331 41.80 18.06 -16.05
N GLY A 332 42.11 18.07 -17.36
CA GLY A 332 42.14 19.26 -18.20
C GLY A 332 40.91 19.37 -19.12
N ILE A 333 41.19 19.75 -20.39
CA ILE A 333 40.15 19.94 -21.40
C ILE A 333 39.43 18.62 -21.72
N ARG A 334 38.19 18.73 -22.18
CA ARG A 334 37.37 17.61 -22.60
C ARG A 334 36.59 17.95 -23.87
N GLY A 335 36.26 16.96 -24.68
CA GLY A 335 35.48 17.15 -25.87
C GLY A 335 34.79 15.88 -26.36
N TYR A 336 33.88 16.06 -27.31
CA TYR A 336 33.03 14.99 -27.79
C TYR A 336 33.80 13.91 -28.55
N TYR A 337 34.72 14.31 -29.47
CA TYR A 337 35.57 13.34 -30.16
C TYR A 337 36.83 14.03 -30.70
N PHE A 338 37.80 13.18 -31.03
CA PHE A 338 38.93 13.56 -31.91
C PHE A 338 39.23 12.43 -32.88
N ASP A 339 39.84 12.77 -34.02
CA ASP A 339 40.27 11.78 -35.00
C ASP A 339 41.78 11.54 -34.90
N SER A 340 42.18 10.25 -34.95
CA SER A 340 43.57 9.81 -34.98
C SER A 340 43.76 8.84 -36.15
N GLY A 341 44.34 9.34 -37.26
CA GLY A 341 44.41 8.57 -38.49
C GLY A 341 43.03 8.19 -39.05
N SER A 342 42.80 6.89 -39.21
CA SER A 342 41.50 6.36 -39.65
C SER A 342 40.50 6.20 -38.52
N SER A 343 40.92 6.34 -37.28
CA SER A 343 40.11 6.07 -36.08
C SER A 343 39.49 7.35 -35.53
N ARG A 344 38.31 7.22 -34.93
CA ARG A 344 37.65 8.23 -34.13
C ARG A 344 37.60 7.75 -32.67
N CYS A 345 37.89 8.66 -31.73
CA CYS A 345 37.86 8.43 -30.29
C CYS A 345 36.86 9.40 -29.67
N PHE A 346 35.85 8.86 -28.97
CA PHE A 346 34.76 9.64 -28.38
C PHE A 346 35.02 9.98 -26.92
N TRP A 347 34.40 11.05 -26.42
CA TRP A 347 34.31 11.43 -25.02
C TRP A 347 35.67 11.57 -24.36
N TYR A 348 36.57 12.39 -25.00
CA TYR A 348 37.89 12.54 -24.43
C TYR A 348 37.92 13.49 -23.22
N THR A 349 38.76 13.13 -22.28
CA THR A 349 39.07 13.93 -21.09
C THR A 349 40.59 13.90 -20.87
N GLN A 350 41.24 15.06 -20.98
CA GLN A 350 42.67 15.19 -20.84
C GLN A 350 43.12 15.05 -19.39
N PHE A 351 44.22 14.36 -19.12
CA PHE A 351 44.86 14.35 -17.82
C PHE A 351 46.32 14.83 -17.86
N LYS A 352 47.00 14.83 -19.00
CA LYS A 352 48.36 15.40 -19.16
C LYS A 352 48.70 15.62 -20.62
N GLY A 353 48.99 16.85 -21.05
CA GLY A 353 49.41 17.10 -22.44
C GLY A 353 48.50 16.37 -23.46
N ASN A 354 49.08 15.46 -24.26
CA ASN A 354 48.34 14.66 -25.24
C ASN A 354 47.80 13.34 -24.70
N TYR A 355 47.87 13.10 -23.37
CA TYR A 355 47.34 11.91 -22.72
C TYR A 355 45.91 12.12 -22.29
N LEU A 356 45.02 11.25 -22.77
CA LEU A 356 43.58 11.39 -22.65
C LEU A 356 42.96 10.08 -22.11
N PHE A 357 41.90 10.19 -21.32
CA PHE A 357 40.87 9.17 -21.25
C PHE A 357 39.98 9.34 -22.48
N HIS A 358 39.63 8.27 -23.17
CA HIS A 358 38.72 8.30 -24.30
C HIS A 358 38.14 6.93 -24.61
N SER A 359 37.13 6.83 -25.49
CA SER A 359 36.55 5.54 -25.89
C SER A 359 37.60 4.63 -26.54
N THR A 360 37.31 3.35 -26.62
CA THR A 360 37.89 2.44 -27.62
C THR A 360 37.76 3.01 -29.06
N LEU A 361 38.36 2.37 -30.05
CA LEU A 361 38.45 2.94 -31.39
C LEU A 361 37.20 2.68 -32.21
N TYR A 362 36.77 3.70 -32.90
CA TYR A 362 35.67 3.68 -33.87
C TYR A 362 36.14 4.12 -35.25
N ASN A 363 35.50 3.61 -36.29
CA ASN A 363 35.61 4.17 -37.64
C ASN A 363 34.92 5.54 -37.65
N LYS A 364 35.29 6.41 -38.63
CA LYS A 364 34.70 7.76 -38.75
C LYS A 364 33.19 7.73 -39.03
N ASN A 365 32.66 6.61 -39.51
CA ASN A 365 31.22 6.40 -39.69
C ASN A 365 30.47 5.95 -38.40
N GLY A 366 31.16 5.84 -37.25
CA GLY A 366 30.59 5.50 -35.96
C GLY A 366 30.52 3.99 -35.66
N THR A 367 31.00 3.11 -36.56
CA THR A 367 31.08 1.66 -36.26
C THR A 367 32.31 1.35 -35.42
N ILE A 368 32.23 0.32 -34.59
CA ILE A 368 33.35 -0.14 -33.76
C ILE A 368 34.49 -0.63 -34.64
N GLN A 369 35.71 -0.13 -34.43
CA GLN A 369 36.93 -0.55 -35.08
C GLN A 369 37.75 -1.51 -34.21
N ASP A 370 37.95 -1.16 -32.96
CA ASP A 370 38.66 -1.99 -31.94
C ASP A 370 38.11 -1.65 -30.57
N ASN A 371 37.44 -2.60 -29.94
CA ASN A 371 36.83 -2.46 -28.61
C ASN A 371 37.61 -3.13 -27.48
N ARG A 372 38.83 -3.60 -27.73
CA ARG A 372 39.63 -4.34 -26.75
C ARG A 372 40.09 -3.43 -25.62
N THR A 373 39.89 -3.93 -24.39
CA THR A 373 40.43 -3.43 -23.14
C THR A 373 41.12 -4.56 -22.36
N GLY A 374 41.72 -4.29 -21.24
CA GLY A 374 42.42 -5.29 -20.41
C GLY A 374 43.84 -5.64 -20.89
N ILE A 375 44.32 -5.02 -21.94
CA ILE A 375 45.68 -5.19 -22.47
C ILE A 375 46.24 -3.81 -22.93
N PRO A 376 47.57 -3.62 -22.87
CA PRO A 376 48.22 -2.37 -23.31
C PRO A 376 48.19 -2.25 -24.85
N LEU A 377 47.41 -1.34 -25.42
CA LEU A 377 47.22 -1.20 -26.85
C LEU A 377 47.39 0.22 -27.36
N SER A 378 47.27 1.23 -26.52
CA SER A 378 47.25 2.62 -26.94
C SER A 378 48.67 3.17 -27.20
N HIS A 379 48.73 4.41 -27.74
CA HIS A 379 49.95 5.19 -27.88
C HIS A 379 50.15 6.17 -26.72
N GLY A 380 49.71 5.75 -25.50
CA GLY A 380 49.86 6.50 -24.29
C GLY A 380 48.57 6.92 -23.60
N CYS A 381 47.48 7.10 -24.33
CA CYS A 381 46.16 7.37 -23.78
C CYS A 381 45.61 6.16 -22.99
N VAL A 382 44.54 6.37 -22.24
CA VAL A 382 43.80 5.32 -21.53
C VAL A 382 42.47 5.13 -22.24
N ARG A 383 42.37 4.04 -23.04
CA ARG A 383 41.13 3.69 -23.74
C ARG A 383 40.19 2.96 -22.78
N LEU A 384 38.91 3.30 -22.85
CA LEU A 384 37.80 2.73 -22.07
C LEU A 384 36.68 2.32 -23.02
N GLU A 385 35.79 1.46 -22.60
CA GLU A 385 34.52 1.30 -23.28
C GLU A 385 33.79 2.65 -23.34
N ILE A 386 33.01 2.88 -24.40
CA ILE A 386 32.45 4.22 -24.71
C ILE A 386 31.60 4.80 -23.57
N GLN A 387 30.83 3.94 -22.89
CA GLN A 387 30.00 4.37 -21.76
C GLN A 387 30.84 4.84 -20.55
N TYR A 388 31.99 4.26 -20.32
CA TYR A 388 32.90 4.61 -19.20
C TYR A 388 33.71 5.87 -19.52
N ALA A 389 34.15 6.03 -20.76
CA ALA A 389 34.74 7.27 -21.24
C ALA A 389 33.74 8.45 -21.16
N LYS A 390 32.46 8.17 -21.53
CA LYS A 390 31.38 9.15 -21.40
C LYS A 390 31.11 9.50 -19.97
N TRP A 391 31.12 8.52 -19.05
CA TRP A 391 30.89 8.79 -17.65
C TRP A 391 31.94 9.75 -17.07
N ILE A 392 33.26 9.53 -17.37
CA ILE A 392 34.34 10.44 -16.98
C ILE A 392 34.10 11.83 -17.58
N TYR A 393 33.79 11.92 -18.87
CA TYR A 393 33.49 13.17 -19.54
C TYR A 393 32.34 13.94 -18.90
N ASP A 394 31.27 13.27 -18.54
CA ASP A 394 30.07 13.91 -17.98
C ASP A 394 30.26 14.37 -16.52
N ASN A 395 30.98 13.59 -15.72
CA ASN A 395 31.01 13.76 -14.24
C ASN A 395 32.30 14.39 -13.71
N ILE A 396 33.43 14.27 -14.40
CA ILE A 396 34.69 14.81 -13.95
C ILE A 396 34.95 16.14 -14.67
N SER A 397 34.72 17.23 -13.99
CA SER A 397 34.94 18.58 -14.53
C SER A 397 36.41 18.99 -14.46
N GLN A 398 36.82 19.89 -15.36
CA GLN A 398 38.11 20.58 -15.26
C GLN A 398 38.13 21.39 -13.96
N GLU A 399 39.23 21.29 -13.17
CA GLU A 399 39.47 22.22 -12.07
C GLU A 399 39.56 23.64 -12.60
N GLN A 400 38.69 24.51 -12.08
CA GLN A 400 38.92 25.96 -12.20
C GLN A 400 40.03 26.30 -11.21
N LYS A 401 41.16 26.85 -11.72
CA LYS A 401 42.22 27.40 -10.91
C LYS A 401 41.75 28.60 -10.11
#